data_d44edd3bbfc47988c5d8a195bd8906d5
#
_entry.id   d44edd3bbfc47988c5d8a195bd8906d5
#
_cell.length_a   1.000
_cell.length_b   1.000
_cell.length_c   1.000
_cell.angle_alpha   90.00
_cell.angle_beta   90.00
_cell.angle_gamma   90.00
#
_symmetry.space_group_name_H-M   'P 1'
#
loop_
_entity.id
_entity.type
_entity.pdbx_description
1 polymer ?
#
loop_
_entity_poly.entity_id
_entity_poly.type
_entity_poly.pdbx_seq_one_letter_code
_entity_poly.pdbx_strand_id
1 'polypeptide(L)' 'VHSDADEWKQIYEKEKATYTAKMSGSEHSTSNQREYFADCIEKYIVNHDELKEACPESFAYIEDILNKNNE' A
#
# COMPACT_ATOMS: atom_id res chain seq x y z
N VAL A 1 10.09 -9.87 -6.77
CA VAL A 1 9.71 -8.46 -6.64
C VAL A 1 8.71 -8.30 -5.51
N HIS A 2 8.85 -7.23 -4.72
CA HIS A 2 8.01 -7.02 -3.54
C HIS A 2 6.52 -6.94 -3.87
N SER A 3 6.17 -6.36 -5.00
CA SER A 3 4.77 -6.22 -5.39
C SER A 3 4.11 -7.55 -5.77
N ASP A 4 4.92 -8.59 -6.01
CA ASP A 4 4.43 -9.92 -6.36
C ASP A 4 4.51 -10.90 -5.20
N ALA A 5 5.02 -10.47 -4.04
CA ALA A 5 5.17 -11.35 -2.89
C ALA A 5 3.83 -11.81 -2.34
N ASP A 6 3.77 -13.04 -1.83
CA ASP A 6 2.55 -13.57 -1.22
C ASP A 6 2.11 -12.75 -0.02
N GLU A 7 3.05 -12.27 0.76
CA GLU A 7 2.76 -11.40 1.91
C GLU A 7 2.02 -10.14 1.47
N TRP A 8 2.49 -9.51 0.39
CA TRP A 8 1.83 -8.33 -0.14
C TRP A 8 0.44 -8.64 -0.69
N LYS A 9 0.30 -9.79 -1.34
CA LYS A 9 -1.00 -10.21 -1.85
C LYS A 9 -2.03 -10.33 -0.73
N GLN A 10 -1.63 -10.90 0.40
CA GLN A 10 -2.50 -11.03 1.55
C GLN A 10 -2.89 -9.68 2.13
N ILE A 11 -1.94 -8.77 2.22
CA ILE A 11 -2.20 -7.40 2.70
C ILE A 11 -3.15 -6.70 1.74
N TYR A 12 -2.91 -6.83 0.44
CA TYR A 12 -3.76 -6.24 -0.58
C TYR A 12 -5.21 -6.74 -0.46
N GLU A 13 -5.40 -8.04 -0.36
CA GLU A 13 -6.74 -8.60 -0.25
C GLU A 13 -7.45 -8.17 1.03
N LYS A 14 -6.70 -7.99 2.10
CA LYS A 14 -7.25 -7.57 3.38
C LYS A 14 -7.62 -6.09 3.41
N GLU A 15 -6.78 -5.25 2.85
CA GLU A 15 -6.92 -3.79 3.00
C GLU A 15 -7.46 -3.04 1.79
N LYS A 16 -7.62 -3.71 0.64
CA LYS A 16 -8.05 -3.03 -0.58
C LYS A 16 -9.41 -2.33 -0.44
N ALA A 17 -10.36 -2.95 0.26
CA ALA A 17 -11.67 -2.36 0.45
C ALA A 17 -11.61 -1.10 1.31
N THR A 18 -10.82 -1.13 2.37
CA THR A 18 -10.61 0.02 3.23
C THR A 18 -9.91 1.14 2.47
N TYR A 19 -8.91 0.77 1.68
CA TYR A 19 -8.18 1.74 0.86
C TYR A 19 -9.12 2.44 -0.12
N THR A 20 -9.94 1.68 -0.82
CA THR A 20 -10.90 2.23 -1.77
C THR A 20 -11.90 3.16 -1.08
N ALA A 21 -12.34 2.79 0.13
CA ALA A 21 -13.31 3.58 0.86
C ALA A 21 -12.73 4.87 1.44
N LYS A 22 -11.47 4.84 1.87
CA LYS A 22 -10.89 5.96 2.63
C LYS A 22 -9.92 6.83 1.83
N MET A 23 -9.29 6.27 0.81
CA MET A 23 -8.31 7.01 0.01
C MET A 23 -8.96 7.41 -1.33
N SER A 24 -9.13 8.69 -1.55
CA SER A 24 -9.81 9.18 -2.75
C SER A 24 -9.01 8.89 -4.02
N GLY A 25 -9.73 8.62 -5.11
CA GLY A 25 -9.14 8.40 -6.42
C GLY A 25 -8.46 7.04 -6.59
N SER A 26 -8.81 6.07 -5.77
CA SER A 26 -8.09 4.81 -5.70
C SER A 26 -8.74 3.63 -6.44
N GLU A 27 -9.75 3.87 -7.26
CA GLU A 27 -10.44 2.77 -7.94
C GLU A 27 -9.53 1.91 -8.80
N HIS A 28 -8.65 2.54 -9.57
CA HIS A 28 -7.69 1.82 -10.41
C HIS A 28 -6.57 1.19 -9.60
N SER A 29 -6.26 1.80 -8.47
CA SER A 29 -5.16 1.36 -7.61
C SER A 29 -5.40 0.00 -6.98
N THR A 30 -6.67 -0.39 -6.84
CA THR A 30 -7.02 -1.66 -6.22
C THR A 30 -7.40 -2.74 -7.22
N SER A 31 -7.13 -2.51 -8.51
CA SER A 31 -7.45 -3.48 -9.56
C SER A 31 -6.58 -4.74 -9.48
N ASN A 32 -5.34 -4.59 -9.03
CA ASN A 32 -4.46 -5.73 -8.76
C ASN A 32 -3.39 -5.31 -7.75
N GLN A 33 -2.66 -6.31 -7.24
CA GLN A 33 -1.68 -6.05 -6.18
C GLN A 33 -0.50 -5.18 -6.62
N ARG A 34 -0.16 -5.21 -7.88
CA ARG A 34 0.94 -4.38 -8.41
C ARG A 34 0.55 -2.91 -8.47
N GLU A 35 -0.65 -2.62 -8.96
CA GLU A 35 -1.16 -1.25 -9.00
C GLU A 35 -1.31 -0.70 -7.60
N TYR A 36 -1.81 -1.53 -6.69
CA TYR A 36 -1.96 -1.14 -5.29
C TYR A 36 -0.60 -0.81 -4.66
N PHE A 37 0.42 -1.60 -4.95
CA PHE A 37 1.76 -1.38 -4.44
C PHE A 37 2.30 -0.01 -4.88
N ALA A 38 2.19 0.29 -6.17
CA ALA A 38 2.67 1.56 -6.71
C ALA A 38 1.94 2.75 -6.08
N ASP A 39 0.62 2.63 -5.94
CA ASP A 39 -0.16 3.71 -5.35
C ASP A 39 0.13 3.89 -3.87
N CYS A 40 0.35 2.81 -3.15
CA CYS A 40 0.72 2.87 -1.74
C CYS A 40 2.06 3.57 -1.53
N ILE A 41 3.03 3.36 -2.42
CA ILE A 41 4.31 4.06 -2.35
C ILE A 41 4.08 5.55 -2.53
N GLU A 42 3.26 5.94 -3.50
CA GLU A 42 2.93 7.34 -3.72
C GLU A 42 2.25 7.95 -2.49
N LYS A 43 1.28 7.25 -1.93
CA LYS A 43 0.58 7.74 -0.73
C LYS A 43 1.49 7.79 0.48
N TYR A 44 2.44 6.88 0.57
CA TYR A 44 3.42 6.93 1.65
C TYR A 44 4.20 8.24 1.62
N ILE A 45 4.47 8.75 0.44
CA ILE A 45 5.23 9.99 0.26
C ILE A 45 4.34 11.22 0.45
N VAL A 46 3.18 11.28 -0.21
CA VAL A 46 2.35 12.49 -0.25
C VAL A 46 1.22 12.51 0.78
N ASN A 47 0.76 11.35 1.24
CA ASN A 47 -0.31 11.25 2.23
C ASN A 47 0.07 10.26 3.34
N HIS A 48 1.26 10.49 3.90
CA HIS A 48 1.89 9.59 4.86
C HIS A 48 0.96 9.18 6.01
N ASP A 49 0.43 10.16 6.72
CA ASP A 49 -0.39 9.89 7.90
C ASP A 49 -1.73 9.26 7.55
N GLU A 50 -2.32 9.66 6.43
CA GLU A 50 -3.57 9.09 5.97
C GLU A 50 -3.42 7.61 5.65
N LEU A 51 -2.36 7.25 4.95
CA LEU A 51 -2.11 5.86 4.60
C LEU A 51 -1.90 5.02 5.85
N LYS A 52 -1.12 5.53 6.80
CA LYS A 52 -0.85 4.84 8.06
C LYS A 52 -2.14 4.56 8.82
N GLU A 53 -3.04 5.53 8.86
CA GLU A 53 -4.29 5.39 9.59
C GLU A 53 -5.28 4.47 8.89
N ALA A 54 -5.39 4.60 7.56
CA ALA A 54 -6.35 3.81 6.79
C ALA A 54 -5.91 2.37 6.59
N CYS A 55 -4.64 2.16 6.26
CA CYS A 55 -4.10 0.85 5.90
C CYS A 55 -2.77 0.60 6.60
N PRO A 56 -2.81 0.32 7.90
CA PRO A 56 -1.59 0.18 8.69
C PRO A 56 -0.67 -0.95 8.24
N GLU A 57 -1.20 -2.04 7.74
CA GLU A 57 -0.36 -3.15 7.29
C GLU A 57 0.33 -2.82 5.97
N SER A 58 -0.39 -2.16 5.05
CA SER A 58 0.19 -1.68 3.80
C SER A 58 1.28 -0.67 4.10
N PHE A 59 1.01 0.25 5.01
CA PHE A 59 1.97 1.27 5.43
C PHE A 59 3.23 0.62 5.99
N ALA A 60 3.08 -0.33 6.90
CA ALA A 60 4.22 -0.99 7.53
C ALA A 60 5.06 -1.76 6.52
N TYR A 61 4.43 -2.41 5.57
CA TYR A 61 5.12 -3.16 4.52
C TYR A 61 5.98 -2.23 3.66
N ILE A 62 5.39 -1.12 3.22
CA ILE A 62 6.10 -0.14 2.39
C ILE A 62 7.24 0.50 3.18
N GLU A 63 6.99 0.87 4.43
CA GLU A 63 8.00 1.47 5.29
C GLU A 63 9.20 0.55 5.48
N ASP A 64 8.94 -0.73 5.71
CA ASP A 64 10.01 -1.72 5.90
C ASP A 64 10.89 -1.83 4.66
N ILE A 65 10.27 -1.88 3.49
CA ILE A 65 11.00 -1.97 2.22
C ILE A 65 11.87 -0.74 2.00
N LEU A 66 11.31 0.45 2.21
CA LEU A 66 12.04 1.69 1.98
C LEU A 66 13.18 1.85 2.97
N ASN A 67 12.98 1.45 4.22
CA ASN A 67 14.04 1.52 5.23
C ASN A 67 15.18 0.55 4.91
N LYS A 68 14.86 -0.64 4.44
CA LYS A 68 15.88 -1.61 4.06
C LYS A 68 16.72 -1.14 2.88
N ASN A 69 16.08 -0.47 1.94
CA ASN A 69 16.80 0.03 0.76
C ASN A 69 17.72 1.19 1.10
N ASN A 70 17.51 1.84 2.24
CA ASN A 70 18.35 2.96 2.66
C ASN A 70 19.50 2.54 3.57
N GLU A 71 19.59 1.28 3.87
CA GLU A 71 20.72 0.73 4.62
C GLU A 71 21.81 0.26 3.67
#